data_0e4deb80ecc6bcb2021ebc71b528b7c9
#
_entry.id   0e4deb80ecc6bcb2021ebc71b528b7c9
#
_cell.length_a   1.000
_cell.length_b   1.000
_cell.length_c   1.000
_cell.angle_alpha   90.00
_cell.angle_beta   90.00
_cell.angle_gamma   90.00
#
_symmetry.space_group_name_H-M   'P 1'
#
loop_
_entity.id
_entity.type
_entity.pdbx_description
1 polymer ?
#
loop_
_entity_poly.entity_id
_entity_poly.type
_entity_poly.pdbx_seq_one_letter_code
_entity_poly.pdbx_strand_id
1 'polypeptide(L)'
;MKRLAVLMAVCFVDMLGLMLVAPLMPFYATRMHAPEWLVGPLISSFAVAQLASSPIWGKFSDRYGRRPAMLIGLGASAFAYVIFGFATSLWMLFASRIVQGLGGGTTGVAQAYVADTMAPAERAKALGWISAATSAGVVFGPMIGSVARSFGTEVPGIVAALLVLINVYFAWKWLPESWHGHGEGPHAPTARSVNQALWDILEHPGSPAHRVIWIYVVGMLALNIVVGVLALYLKDVYNVTETTIGYFFPIFGIVGVLMRTYPVGWFNAHFGEVRTMQIGTLSLMLGLALMPLPAALLPPVPALVLFVLFLTLVPVGTALLFPASTSLVSQRTAKRELGLVMGAQQTFRGVTSIVGPVGATIVFANLGHGVPFLVAAAIVLVAALLAARETRAEPVPASL
;
A
#
# COMPACT_ATOMS: atom_id res chain seq x y z
N MET A 1 -9.56 18.80 17.63
CA MET A 1 -8.53 17.83 18.06
C MET A 1 -9.11 16.46 18.45
N LYS A 2 -10.14 16.36 19.31
CA LYS A 2 -10.73 15.04 19.70
C LYS A 2 -11.21 14.17 18.53
N ARG A 3 -11.92 14.75 17.55
CA ARG A 3 -12.42 14.03 16.35
C ARG A 3 -11.29 13.44 15.50
N LEU A 4 -10.21 14.21 15.30
CA LEU A 4 -9.04 13.75 14.54
C LEU A 4 -8.32 12.60 15.27
N ALA A 5 -8.18 12.66 16.59
CA ALA A 5 -7.55 11.60 17.37
C ALA A 5 -8.35 10.28 17.27
N VAL A 6 -9.69 10.34 17.32
CA VAL A 6 -10.54 9.15 17.11
C VAL A 6 -10.33 8.58 15.70
N LEU A 7 -10.32 9.43 14.67
CA LEU A 7 -10.12 8.99 13.29
C LEU A 7 -8.72 8.39 13.07
N MET A 8 -7.69 8.96 13.70
CA MET A 8 -6.34 8.40 13.70
C MET A 8 -6.29 7.01 14.35
N ALA A 9 -6.96 6.85 15.50
CA ALA A 9 -7.07 5.54 16.17
C ALA A 9 -7.79 4.51 15.28
N VAL A 10 -8.87 4.92 14.61
CA VAL A 10 -9.60 4.08 13.66
C VAL A 10 -8.70 3.62 12.53
N CYS A 11 -7.98 4.52 11.88
CA CYS A 11 -7.08 4.18 10.77
C CYS A 11 -5.86 3.36 11.22
N PHE A 12 -5.33 3.63 12.40
CA PHE A 12 -4.23 2.87 13.01
C PHE A 12 -4.63 1.41 13.22
N VAL A 13 -5.76 1.16 13.90
CA VAL A 13 -6.21 -0.21 14.24
C VAL A 13 -6.65 -0.97 12.99
N ASP A 14 -7.28 -0.32 12.02
CA ASP A 14 -7.66 -0.93 10.74
C ASP A 14 -6.41 -1.43 9.98
N MET A 15 -5.39 -0.57 9.85
CA MET A 15 -4.14 -0.94 9.20
C MET A 15 -3.34 -1.98 10.01
N LEU A 16 -3.36 -1.87 11.34
CA LEU A 16 -2.73 -2.83 12.23
C LEU A 16 -3.32 -4.22 12.03
N GLY A 17 -4.65 -4.35 11.99
CA GLY A 17 -5.34 -5.61 11.74
C GLY A 17 -5.00 -6.21 10.36
N LEU A 18 -4.97 -5.37 9.31
CA LEU A 18 -4.57 -5.78 7.97
C LEU A 18 -3.14 -6.34 7.95
N MET A 19 -2.20 -5.62 8.55
CA MET A 19 -0.78 -5.96 8.54
C MET A 19 -0.43 -7.08 9.54
N LEU A 20 -1.25 -7.31 10.56
CA LEU A 20 -1.11 -8.43 11.48
C LEU A 20 -1.26 -9.77 10.77
N VAL A 21 -2.18 -9.85 9.82
CA VAL A 21 -2.54 -11.09 9.11
C VAL A 21 -1.75 -11.24 7.80
N ALA A 22 -1.46 -10.15 7.09
CA ALA A 22 -0.89 -10.20 5.74
C ALA A 22 0.41 -11.02 5.62
N PRO A 23 1.44 -10.87 6.49
CA PRO A 23 2.68 -11.64 6.42
C PRO A 23 2.51 -13.12 6.75
N LEU A 24 1.44 -13.49 7.45
CA LEU A 24 1.15 -14.89 7.84
C LEU A 24 0.44 -15.66 6.72
N MET A 25 -0.18 -14.98 5.75
CA MET A 25 -0.94 -15.61 4.67
C MET A 25 -0.18 -16.68 3.90
N PRO A 26 1.08 -16.44 3.47
CA PRO A 26 1.84 -17.47 2.76
C PRO A 26 2.04 -18.75 3.59
N PHE A 27 2.28 -18.59 4.89
CA PHE A 27 2.48 -19.74 5.80
C PHE A 27 1.19 -20.56 5.98
N TYR A 28 0.05 -19.89 6.15
CA TYR A 28 -1.25 -20.56 6.26
C TYR A 28 -1.61 -21.29 4.95
N ALA A 29 -1.38 -20.67 3.81
CA ALA A 29 -1.62 -21.27 2.50
C ALA A 29 -0.74 -22.51 2.29
N THR A 30 0.57 -22.42 2.54
CA THR A 30 1.49 -23.56 2.38
C THR A 30 1.22 -24.68 3.38
N ARG A 31 0.75 -24.38 4.60
CA ARG A 31 0.30 -25.40 5.58
C ARG A 31 -0.93 -26.17 5.07
N MET A 32 -1.79 -25.53 4.28
CA MET A 32 -2.93 -26.16 3.61
C MET A 32 -2.56 -26.81 2.26
N HIS A 33 -1.27 -27.08 2.05
CA HIS A 33 -0.72 -27.69 0.82
C HIS A 33 -1.01 -26.87 -0.46
N ALA A 34 -1.21 -25.56 -0.33
CA ALA A 34 -1.34 -24.70 -1.50
C ALA A 34 -0.01 -24.61 -2.25
N PRO A 35 -0.01 -24.74 -3.58
CA PRO A 35 1.18 -24.49 -4.37
C PRO A 35 1.58 -23.01 -4.26
N GLU A 36 2.87 -22.70 -4.32
CA GLU A 36 3.42 -21.37 -4.09
C GLU A 36 2.83 -20.30 -5.01
N TRP A 37 2.57 -20.66 -6.28
CA TRP A 37 1.97 -19.72 -7.24
C TRP A 37 0.58 -19.21 -6.80
N LEU A 38 -0.15 -19.97 -5.98
CA LEU A 38 -1.51 -19.63 -5.55
C LEU A 38 -1.52 -18.60 -4.40
N VAL A 39 -0.39 -18.41 -3.73
CA VAL A 39 -0.23 -17.37 -2.68
C VAL A 39 -0.42 -15.96 -3.26
N GLY A 40 0.08 -15.70 -4.47
CA GLY A 40 -0.13 -14.42 -5.15
C GLY A 40 -1.60 -14.09 -5.41
N PRO A 41 -2.37 -14.96 -6.08
CA PRO A 41 -3.82 -14.83 -6.19
C PRO A 41 -4.54 -14.64 -4.84
N LEU A 42 -4.11 -15.36 -3.78
CA LEU A 42 -4.67 -15.20 -2.44
C LEU A 42 -4.45 -13.79 -1.89
N ILE A 43 -3.23 -13.25 -1.99
CA ILE A 43 -2.92 -11.88 -1.57
C ILE A 43 -3.70 -10.86 -2.42
N SER A 44 -3.72 -11.07 -3.73
CA SER A 44 -4.36 -10.17 -4.69
C SER A 44 -5.88 -10.16 -4.62
N SER A 45 -6.51 -11.24 -4.10
CA SER A 45 -7.97 -11.31 -3.97
C SER A 45 -8.56 -10.20 -3.09
N PHE A 46 -7.82 -9.77 -2.07
CA PHE A 46 -8.14 -8.58 -1.28
C PHE A 46 -8.15 -7.30 -2.16
N ALA A 47 -7.11 -7.10 -2.96
CA ALA A 47 -6.99 -5.90 -3.80
C ALA A 47 -8.05 -5.86 -4.91
N VAL A 48 -8.38 -7.02 -5.49
CA VAL A 48 -9.48 -7.15 -6.48
C VAL A 48 -10.80 -6.75 -5.85
N ALA A 49 -11.14 -7.33 -4.70
CA ALA A 49 -12.37 -7.04 -3.99
C ALA A 49 -12.45 -5.55 -3.55
N GLN A 50 -11.35 -4.99 -3.06
CA GLN A 50 -11.25 -3.59 -2.66
C GLN A 50 -11.43 -2.64 -3.85
N LEU A 51 -10.77 -2.92 -4.98
CA LEU A 51 -10.88 -2.08 -6.18
C LEU A 51 -12.30 -2.10 -6.73
N ALA A 52 -12.95 -3.26 -6.74
CA ALA A 52 -14.34 -3.42 -7.20
C ALA A 52 -15.34 -2.72 -6.25
N SER A 53 -15.11 -2.77 -4.94
CA SER A 53 -16.02 -2.18 -3.94
C SER A 53 -15.81 -0.68 -3.71
N SER A 54 -14.62 -0.14 -4.02
CA SER A 54 -14.26 1.25 -3.71
C SER A 54 -15.25 2.30 -4.24
N PRO A 55 -15.75 2.23 -5.51
CA PRO A 55 -16.75 3.16 -6.00
C PRO A 55 -18.11 3.04 -5.28
N ILE A 56 -18.44 1.82 -4.82
CA ILE A 56 -19.68 1.55 -4.07
C ILE A 56 -19.60 2.23 -2.71
N TRP A 57 -18.46 2.09 -2.01
CA TRP A 57 -18.22 2.75 -0.72
C TRP A 57 -18.23 4.27 -0.81
N GLY A 58 -17.68 4.84 -1.88
CA GLY A 58 -17.78 6.27 -2.14
C GLY A 58 -19.24 6.73 -2.17
N LYS A 59 -20.05 6.17 -3.08
CA LYS A 59 -21.48 6.49 -3.22
C LYS A 59 -22.27 6.20 -1.94
N PHE A 60 -21.99 5.08 -1.27
CA PHE A 60 -22.67 4.72 -0.03
C PHE A 60 -22.40 5.75 1.08
N SER A 61 -21.13 6.14 1.25
CA SER A 61 -20.74 7.11 2.27
C SER A 61 -21.26 8.52 1.98
N ASP A 62 -21.41 8.89 0.69
CA ASP A 62 -22.00 10.15 0.26
C ASP A 62 -23.52 10.19 0.51
N ARG A 63 -24.19 9.05 0.44
CA ARG A 63 -25.64 8.95 0.60
C ARG A 63 -26.09 8.73 2.04
N TYR A 64 -25.39 7.85 2.76
CA TYR A 64 -25.81 7.39 4.11
C TYR A 64 -24.96 7.95 5.24
N GLY A 65 -23.86 8.65 4.91
CA GLY A 65 -22.94 9.24 5.86
C GLY A 65 -21.62 8.51 6.00
N ARG A 66 -20.61 9.23 6.48
CA ARG A 66 -19.23 8.71 6.62
C ARG A 66 -19.12 7.69 7.74
N ARG A 67 -19.81 7.96 8.89
CA ARG A 67 -19.76 7.10 10.06
C ARG A 67 -20.37 5.72 9.82
N PRO A 68 -21.59 5.54 9.28
CA PRO A 68 -22.14 4.24 8.92
C PRO A 68 -21.24 3.45 7.95
N ALA A 69 -20.70 4.12 6.93
CA ALA A 69 -19.81 3.50 5.98
C ALA A 69 -18.57 2.92 6.66
N MET A 70 -17.92 3.68 7.55
CA MET A 70 -16.75 3.20 8.31
C MET A 70 -17.11 2.04 9.24
N LEU A 71 -18.21 2.11 9.96
CA LEU A 71 -18.61 1.05 10.90
C LEU A 71 -18.90 -0.27 10.19
N ILE A 72 -19.59 -0.23 9.04
CA ILE A 72 -19.87 -1.43 8.23
C ILE A 72 -18.57 -2.00 7.66
N GLY A 73 -17.69 -1.16 7.12
CA GLY A 73 -16.39 -1.60 6.58
C GLY A 73 -15.50 -2.26 7.65
N LEU A 74 -15.40 -1.65 8.84
CA LEU A 74 -14.69 -2.23 9.97
C LEU A 74 -15.36 -3.53 10.46
N GLY A 75 -16.68 -3.60 10.49
CA GLY A 75 -17.44 -4.81 10.84
C GLY A 75 -17.14 -5.96 9.87
N ALA A 76 -17.11 -5.67 8.57
CA ALA A 76 -16.71 -6.65 7.54
C ALA A 76 -15.26 -7.13 7.75
N SER A 77 -14.33 -6.22 8.08
CA SER A 77 -12.95 -6.58 8.41
C SER A 77 -12.86 -7.48 9.65
N ALA A 78 -13.60 -7.17 10.72
CA ALA A 78 -13.64 -8.02 11.93
C ALA A 78 -14.15 -9.43 11.60
N PHE A 79 -15.22 -9.54 10.81
CA PHE A 79 -15.76 -10.83 10.37
C PHE A 79 -14.76 -11.59 9.48
N ALA A 80 -14.09 -10.91 8.59
CA ALA A 80 -13.03 -11.50 7.75
C ALA A 80 -11.87 -12.09 8.60
N TYR A 81 -11.48 -11.42 9.69
CA TYR A 81 -10.44 -11.92 10.60
C TYR A 81 -10.89 -13.14 11.39
N VAL A 82 -12.17 -13.24 11.76
CA VAL A 82 -12.73 -14.46 12.35
C VAL A 82 -12.63 -15.61 11.34
N ILE A 83 -13.05 -15.41 10.08
CA ILE A 83 -12.91 -16.42 9.02
C ILE A 83 -11.43 -16.83 8.89
N PHE A 84 -10.50 -15.88 8.89
CA PHE A 84 -9.07 -16.16 8.80
C PHE A 84 -8.57 -17.02 9.98
N GLY A 85 -8.91 -16.67 11.21
CA GLY A 85 -8.47 -17.37 12.42
C GLY A 85 -8.92 -18.82 12.44
N PHE A 86 -10.14 -19.09 12.00
CA PHE A 86 -10.71 -20.44 11.96
C PHE A 86 -10.61 -21.12 10.58
N ALA A 87 -9.76 -20.61 9.68
CA ALA A 87 -9.61 -21.17 8.35
C ALA A 87 -8.97 -22.56 8.39
N THR A 88 -9.70 -23.56 7.93
CA THR A 88 -9.27 -24.96 7.78
C THR A 88 -9.06 -25.35 6.33
N SER A 89 -9.40 -24.49 5.40
CA SER A 89 -9.25 -24.71 3.97
C SER A 89 -8.79 -23.45 3.24
N LEU A 90 -8.16 -23.63 2.10
CA LEU A 90 -7.70 -22.55 1.25
C LEU A 90 -8.85 -21.61 0.82
N TRP A 91 -10.03 -22.16 0.56
CA TRP A 91 -11.22 -21.38 0.21
C TRP A 91 -11.67 -20.41 1.33
N MET A 92 -11.50 -20.82 2.59
CA MET A 92 -11.77 -19.92 3.72
C MET A 92 -10.77 -18.77 3.77
N LEU A 93 -9.49 -19.00 3.43
CA LEU A 93 -8.51 -17.93 3.30
C LEU A 93 -8.89 -16.95 2.19
N PHE A 94 -9.30 -17.43 1.02
CA PHE A 94 -9.81 -16.58 -0.06
C PHE A 94 -11.07 -15.81 0.38
N ALA A 95 -12.02 -16.48 1.01
CA ALA A 95 -13.24 -15.83 1.52
C ALA A 95 -12.89 -14.71 2.51
N SER A 96 -11.97 -14.95 3.44
CA SER A 96 -11.52 -13.91 4.37
C SER A 96 -10.93 -12.70 3.65
N ARG A 97 -10.11 -12.90 2.60
CA ARG A 97 -9.53 -11.82 1.81
C ARG A 97 -10.57 -11.05 1.01
N ILE A 98 -11.49 -11.75 0.38
CA ILE A 98 -12.58 -11.13 -0.40
C ILE A 98 -13.48 -10.31 0.52
N VAL A 99 -13.94 -10.87 1.63
CA VAL A 99 -14.79 -10.14 2.60
C VAL A 99 -14.08 -8.91 3.15
N GLN A 100 -12.80 -9.04 3.51
CA GLN A 100 -11.99 -7.91 3.97
C GLN A 100 -11.83 -6.84 2.89
N GLY A 101 -11.56 -7.24 1.65
CA GLY A 101 -11.43 -6.33 0.51
C GLY A 101 -12.74 -5.61 0.20
N LEU A 102 -13.87 -6.33 0.24
CA LEU A 102 -15.20 -5.72 0.08
C LEU A 102 -15.50 -4.68 1.16
N GLY A 103 -15.01 -4.86 2.38
CA GLY A 103 -15.09 -3.87 3.47
C GLY A 103 -14.04 -2.75 3.40
N GLY A 104 -13.06 -2.83 2.49
CA GLY A 104 -11.84 -2.03 2.47
C GLY A 104 -11.97 -0.55 2.07
N GLY A 105 -13.16 0.04 2.10
CA GLY A 105 -13.39 1.47 1.79
C GLY A 105 -12.99 2.46 2.89
N THR A 106 -12.63 1.99 4.08
CA THR A 106 -12.39 2.79 5.31
C THR A 106 -11.40 3.93 5.12
N THR A 107 -10.28 3.70 4.45
CA THR A 107 -9.25 4.75 4.23
C THR A 107 -9.77 5.90 3.36
N GLY A 108 -10.50 5.61 2.29
CA GLY A 108 -11.10 6.63 1.44
C GLY A 108 -12.18 7.43 2.16
N VAL A 109 -13.02 6.74 2.94
CA VAL A 109 -14.05 7.38 3.76
C VAL A 109 -13.43 8.25 4.86
N ALA A 110 -12.30 7.83 5.47
CA ALA A 110 -11.57 8.62 6.46
C ALA A 110 -10.99 9.91 5.84
N GLN A 111 -10.46 9.84 4.61
CA GLN A 111 -9.99 11.03 3.89
C GLN A 111 -11.13 12.00 3.56
N ALA A 112 -12.27 11.47 3.12
CA ALA A 112 -13.49 12.25 2.90
C ALA A 112 -14.00 12.91 4.20
N TYR A 113 -13.99 12.18 5.32
CA TYR A 113 -14.34 12.72 6.64
C TYR A 113 -13.47 13.93 7.02
N VAL A 114 -12.16 13.87 6.76
CA VAL A 114 -11.25 15.02 6.98
C VAL A 114 -11.63 16.20 6.08
N ALA A 115 -11.94 15.92 4.81
CA ALA A 115 -12.35 16.97 3.87
C ALA A 115 -13.65 17.65 4.30
N ASP A 116 -14.59 16.90 4.91
CA ASP A 116 -15.87 17.41 5.37
C ASP A 116 -15.76 18.23 6.68
N THR A 117 -14.80 17.86 7.57
CA THR A 117 -14.74 18.39 8.95
C THR A 117 -13.63 19.39 9.21
N MET A 118 -12.62 19.48 8.33
CA MET A 118 -11.45 20.34 8.52
C MET A 118 -11.43 21.52 7.55
N ALA A 119 -11.02 22.69 8.05
CA ALA A 119 -10.79 23.85 7.21
C ALA A 119 -9.71 23.55 6.15
N PRO A 120 -9.82 24.10 4.92
CA PRO A 120 -8.87 23.83 3.84
C PRO A 120 -7.39 23.93 4.23
N ALA A 121 -7.04 24.93 5.05
CA ALA A 121 -5.68 25.16 5.54
C ALA A 121 -5.17 24.05 6.49
N GLU A 122 -6.06 23.33 7.16
CA GLU A 122 -5.71 22.27 8.14
C GLU A 122 -5.78 20.87 7.55
N ARG A 123 -6.41 20.67 6.38
CA ARG A 123 -6.61 19.35 5.75
C ARG A 123 -5.32 18.61 5.51
N ALA A 124 -4.30 19.28 4.97
CA ALA A 124 -3.01 18.66 4.70
C ALA A 124 -2.34 18.11 5.98
N LYS A 125 -2.41 18.88 7.08
CA LYS A 125 -1.90 18.47 8.39
C LYS A 125 -2.68 17.28 8.96
N ALA A 126 -4.01 17.29 8.86
CA ALA A 126 -4.86 16.21 9.33
C ALA A 126 -4.63 14.89 8.56
N LEU A 127 -4.52 14.97 7.21
CA LEU A 127 -4.18 13.82 6.36
C LEU A 127 -2.78 13.29 6.67
N GLY A 128 -1.83 14.16 6.99
CA GLY A 128 -0.50 13.79 7.48
C GLY A 128 -0.54 12.97 8.76
N TRP A 129 -1.36 13.37 9.74
CA TRP A 129 -1.56 12.61 10.99
C TRP A 129 -2.22 11.24 10.75
N ILE A 130 -3.22 11.15 9.87
CA ILE A 130 -3.82 9.88 9.46
C ILE A 130 -2.78 8.97 8.81
N SER A 131 -1.96 9.53 7.92
CA SER A 131 -0.89 8.76 7.26
C SER A 131 0.14 8.25 8.27
N ALA A 132 0.51 9.06 9.28
CA ALA A 132 1.41 8.64 10.36
C ALA A 132 0.80 7.51 11.20
N ALA A 133 -0.48 7.62 11.57
CA ALA A 133 -1.20 6.59 12.30
C ALA A 133 -1.28 5.27 11.50
N THR A 134 -1.60 5.33 10.21
CA THR A 134 -1.61 4.19 9.30
C THR A 134 -0.22 3.54 9.21
N SER A 135 0.85 4.35 9.09
CA SER A 135 2.23 3.85 9.06
C SER A 135 2.64 3.14 10.36
N ALA A 136 2.18 3.63 11.50
CA ALA A 136 2.37 2.94 12.78
C ALA A 136 1.69 1.55 12.79
N GLY A 137 0.49 1.43 12.22
CA GLY A 137 -0.18 0.13 12.02
C GLY A 137 0.65 -0.84 11.18
N VAL A 138 1.29 -0.35 10.11
CA VAL A 138 2.20 -1.16 9.26
C VAL A 138 3.42 -1.65 10.06
N VAL A 139 3.95 -0.85 10.98
CA VAL A 139 5.11 -1.24 11.82
C VAL A 139 4.72 -2.31 12.84
N PHE A 140 3.67 -2.06 13.61
CA PHE A 140 3.32 -2.89 14.76
C PHE A 140 2.49 -4.13 14.40
N GLY A 141 1.69 -4.06 13.31
CA GLY A 141 0.82 -5.17 12.90
C GLY A 141 1.54 -6.50 12.75
N PRO A 142 2.58 -6.60 11.91
CA PRO A 142 3.30 -7.86 11.71
C PRO A 142 3.94 -8.42 12.98
N MET A 143 4.48 -7.57 13.86
CA MET A 143 5.06 -7.99 15.13
C MET A 143 4.00 -8.63 16.03
N ILE A 144 2.86 -7.96 16.20
CA ILE A 144 1.74 -8.47 17.00
C ILE A 144 1.22 -9.78 16.40
N GLY A 145 1.15 -9.89 15.06
CA GLY A 145 0.75 -11.10 14.37
C GLY A 145 1.65 -12.29 14.65
N SER A 146 2.96 -12.08 14.58
CA SER A 146 3.94 -13.14 14.89
C SER A 146 3.95 -13.53 16.36
N VAL A 147 3.82 -12.58 17.29
CA VAL A 147 3.67 -12.87 18.72
C VAL A 147 2.35 -13.61 18.97
N ALA A 148 1.24 -13.16 18.40
CA ALA A 148 -0.04 -13.86 18.54
C ALA A 148 0.02 -15.29 18.02
N ARG A 149 0.77 -15.53 16.94
CA ARG A 149 0.96 -16.86 16.35
C ARG A 149 1.66 -17.86 17.29
N SER A 150 2.51 -17.40 18.22
CA SER A 150 3.17 -18.25 19.20
C SER A 150 2.21 -18.87 20.22
N PHE A 151 0.99 -18.31 20.37
CA PHE A 151 -0.06 -18.83 21.27
C PHE A 151 -1.06 -19.76 20.59
N GLY A 152 -1.04 -19.90 19.26
CA GLY A 152 -1.93 -20.78 18.52
C GLY A 152 -2.17 -20.30 17.09
N THR A 153 -2.67 -21.21 16.25
CA THR A 153 -2.93 -20.93 14.83
C THR A 153 -4.08 -19.93 14.67
N GLU A 154 -5.10 -20.02 15.50
CA GLU A 154 -6.31 -19.19 15.45
C GLU A 154 -6.08 -17.80 16.05
N VAL A 155 -5.09 -17.67 16.95
CA VAL A 155 -4.89 -16.49 17.79
C VAL A 155 -4.66 -15.19 17.00
N PRO A 156 -3.86 -15.17 15.92
CA PRO A 156 -3.71 -13.95 15.10
C PRO A 156 -5.04 -13.42 14.56
N GLY A 157 -5.91 -14.31 14.06
CA GLY A 157 -7.24 -13.93 13.58
C GLY A 157 -8.14 -13.41 14.68
N ILE A 158 -8.15 -14.07 15.84
CA ILE A 158 -8.93 -13.66 17.02
C ILE A 158 -8.45 -12.28 17.52
N VAL A 159 -7.14 -12.09 17.66
CA VAL A 159 -6.57 -10.79 18.09
C VAL A 159 -6.92 -9.68 17.10
N ALA A 160 -6.78 -9.91 15.80
CA ALA A 160 -7.15 -8.92 14.78
C ALA A 160 -8.65 -8.61 14.84
N ALA A 161 -9.51 -9.62 14.97
CA ALA A 161 -10.95 -9.43 15.08
C ALA A 161 -11.33 -8.63 16.33
N LEU A 162 -10.76 -8.96 17.50
CA LEU A 162 -11.01 -8.24 18.75
C LEU A 162 -10.57 -6.78 18.69
N LEU A 163 -9.37 -6.51 18.15
CA LEU A 163 -8.86 -5.15 17.98
C LEU A 163 -9.79 -4.32 17.09
N VAL A 164 -10.27 -4.90 15.98
CA VAL A 164 -11.19 -4.20 15.08
C VAL A 164 -12.58 -4.07 15.69
N LEU A 165 -13.09 -5.03 16.45
CA LEU A 165 -14.36 -4.90 17.19
C LEU A 165 -14.28 -3.79 18.24
N ILE A 166 -13.18 -3.71 18.98
CA ILE A 166 -12.91 -2.59 19.89
C ILE A 166 -12.91 -1.27 19.10
N ASN A 167 -12.28 -1.25 17.95
CA ASN A 167 -12.24 -0.08 17.06
C ASN A 167 -13.65 0.31 16.55
N VAL A 168 -14.50 -0.66 16.20
CA VAL A 168 -15.92 -0.43 15.85
C VAL A 168 -16.66 0.23 17.01
N TYR A 169 -16.47 -0.28 18.23
CA TYR A 169 -17.07 0.29 19.43
C TYR A 169 -16.61 1.73 19.68
N PHE A 170 -15.29 2.00 19.55
CA PHE A 170 -14.73 3.34 19.67
C PHE A 170 -15.27 4.29 18.60
N ALA A 171 -15.29 3.86 17.35
CA ALA A 171 -15.84 4.64 16.25
C ALA A 171 -17.34 4.90 16.45
N TRP A 172 -18.10 3.89 16.87
CA TRP A 172 -19.52 4.04 17.15
C TRP A 172 -19.80 5.05 18.28
N LYS A 173 -19.02 5.03 19.35
CA LYS A 173 -19.25 5.89 20.52
C LYS A 173 -18.73 7.32 20.35
N TRP A 174 -17.58 7.51 19.70
CA TRP A 174 -16.88 8.80 19.72
C TRP A 174 -16.68 9.45 18.35
N LEU A 175 -16.97 8.76 17.24
CA LEU A 175 -16.90 9.38 15.93
C LEU A 175 -18.27 9.99 15.59
N PRO A 176 -18.43 11.33 15.61
CA PRO A 176 -19.66 11.96 15.15
C PRO A 176 -19.83 11.82 13.65
N GLU A 177 -21.07 11.88 13.16
CA GLU A 177 -21.31 11.97 11.72
C GLU A 177 -20.78 13.31 11.18
N SER A 178 -20.10 13.27 10.05
CA SER A 178 -19.57 14.45 9.39
C SER A 178 -20.42 14.93 8.23
N TRP A 179 -21.26 14.06 7.71
CA TRP A 179 -22.09 14.34 6.56
C TRP A 179 -23.35 15.11 6.98
N HIS A 180 -23.55 16.31 6.45
CA HIS A 180 -24.66 17.19 6.82
C HIS A 180 -25.65 17.38 5.66
N GLY A 181 -25.74 16.44 4.72
CA GLY A 181 -26.72 16.50 3.65
C GLY A 181 -26.55 17.74 2.75
N HIS A 182 -25.32 18.04 2.38
CA HIS A 182 -25.10 19.07 1.37
C HIS A 182 -25.68 18.51 0.07
N GLY A 183 -26.83 19.05 -0.29
CA GLY A 183 -27.39 18.86 -1.61
C GLY A 183 -26.28 19.08 -2.64
N GLU A 184 -26.38 18.38 -3.74
CA GLU A 184 -25.50 18.45 -4.90
C GLU A 184 -25.01 19.89 -5.13
N GLY A 185 -23.90 20.25 -4.48
CA GLY A 185 -23.14 21.40 -4.93
C GLY A 185 -22.75 21.09 -6.37
N PRO A 186 -22.88 22.02 -7.31
CA PRO A 186 -22.51 21.76 -8.67
C PRO A 186 -21.03 21.34 -8.68
N HIS A 187 -20.78 20.03 -8.73
CA HIS A 187 -19.53 19.55 -9.27
C HIS A 187 -19.54 20.09 -10.68
N ALA A 188 -18.76 21.15 -10.93
CA ALA A 188 -18.55 21.59 -12.29
C ALA A 188 -18.22 20.34 -13.08
N PRO A 189 -19.02 19.97 -14.10
CA PRO A 189 -18.81 18.74 -14.84
C PRO A 189 -17.39 18.81 -15.37
N THR A 190 -16.50 17.98 -14.82
CA THR A 190 -15.19 17.78 -15.43
C THR A 190 -15.50 17.21 -16.80
N ALA A 191 -15.11 17.90 -17.86
CA ALA A 191 -15.41 17.56 -19.24
C ALA A 191 -14.90 16.15 -19.61
N ARG A 192 -14.08 15.52 -18.76
CA ARG A 192 -13.50 14.19 -18.95
C ARG A 192 -13.79 13.29 -17.74
N SER A 193 -13.96 11.98 -17.99
CA SER A 193 -14.09 10.95 -16.97
C SER A 193 -12.71 10.39 -16.58
N VAL A 194 -12.61 9.72 -15.40
CA VAL A 194 -11.37 9.01 -14.99
C VAL A 194 -10.96 7.96 -16.03
N ASN A 195 -11.93 7.29 -16.67
CA ASN A 195 -11.65 6.33 -17.74
C ASN A 195 -10.97 6.98 -18.95
N GLN A 196 -11.40 8.17 -19.34
CA GLN A 196 -10.75 8.92 -20.41
C GLN A 196 -9.33 9.34 -20.04
N ALA A 197 -9.09 9.72 -18.78
CA ALA A 197 -7.75 10.02 -18.31
C ALA A 197 -6.85 8.76 -18.29
N LEU A 198 -7.39 7.59 -17.95
CA LEU A 198 -6.67 6.33 -18.02
C LEU A 198 -6.25 6.01 -19.47
N TRP A 199 -7.17 6.14 -20.43
CA TRP A 199 -6.87 5.92 -21.85
C TRP A 199 -5.85 6.92 -22.38
N ASP A 200 -5.95 8.20 -22.02
CA ASP A 200 -5.00 9.24 -22.44
C ASP A 200 -3.57 8.94 -21.94
N ILE A 201 -3.42 8.44 -20.69
CA ILE A 201 -2.12 8.02 -20.15
C ILE A 201 -1.55 6.81 -20.91
N LEU A 202 -2.41 5.88 -21.33
CA LEU A 202 -2.03 4.70 -22.09
C LEU A 202 -1.63 5.03 -23.54
N GLU A 203 -2.38 5.93 -24.19
CA GLU A 203 -2.17 6.32 -25.60
C GLU A 203 -0.97 7.28 -25.75
N HIS A 204 -0.72 8.12 -24.73
CA HIS A 204 0.35 9.12 -24.77
C HIS A 204 1.39 8.93 -23.66
N PRO A 205 2.08 7.78 -23.59
CA PRO A 205 3.04 7.49 -22.50
C PRO A 205 4.26 8.43 -22.50
N GLY A 206 4.53 9.08 -23.63
CA GLY A 206 5.68 9.99 -23.82
C GLY A 206 5.48 11.39 -23.27
N SER A 207 4.28 11.79 -22.86
CA SER A 207 4.06 13.14 -22.31
C SER A 207 4.77 13.30 -20.95
N PRO A 208 5.22 14.51 -20.59
CA PRO A 208 6.02 14.72 -19.37
C PRO A 208 5.34 14.28 -18.09
N ALA A 209 4.02 14.49 -17.96
CA ALA A 209 3.26 14.06 -16.79
C ALA A 209 3.05 12.53 -16.79
N HIS A 210 2.72 11.94 -17.95
CA HIS A 210 2.45 10.50 -18.08
C HIS A 210 3.70 9.66 -17.86
N ARG A 211 4.89 10.09 -18.30
CA ARG A 211 6.16 9.41 -17.99
C ARG A 211 6.40 9.30 -16.50
N VAL A 212 6.16 10.38 -15.74
CA VAL A 212 6.30 10.34 -14.27
C VAL A 212 5.28 9.39 -13.63
N ILE A 213 4.05 9.34 -14.16
CA ILE A 213 3.05 8.37 -13.72
C ILE A 213 3.54 6.94 -13.97
N TRP A 214 4.13 6.64 -15.14
CA TRP A 214 4.68 5.31 -15.44
C TRP A 214 5.86 4.95 -14.54
N ILE A 215 6.76 5.90 -14.21
CA ILE A 215 7.84 5.68 -13.24
C ILE A 215 7.25 5.32 -11.87
N TYR A 216 6.20 6.03 -11.42
CA TYR A 216 5.49 5.71 -10.20
C TYR A 216 4.84 4.31 -10.24
N VAL A 217 4.13 3.98 -11.32
CA VAL A 217 3.45 2.69 -11.50
C VAL A 217 4.43 1.52 -11.48
N VAL A 218 5.55 1.66 -12.17
CA VAL A 218 6.62 0.65 -12.17
C VAL A 218 7.22 0.47 -10.78
N GLY A 219 7.48 1.57 -10.05
CA GLY A 219 7.95 1.49 -8.66
C GLY A 219 6.94 0.78 -7.74
N MET A 220 5.63 1.06 -7.92
CA MET A 220 4.56 0.38 -7.17
C MET A 220 4.47 -1.10 -7.54
N LEU A 221 4.61 -1.45 -8.82
CA LEU A 221 4.64 -2.84 -9.27
C LEU A 221 5.79 -3.59 -8.61
N ALA A 222 6.99 -3.02 -8.63
CA ALA A 222 8.16 -3.61 -7.99
C ALA A 222 7.98 -3.81 -6.48
N LEU A 223 7.41 -2.82 -5.76
CA LEU A 223 7.08 -2.95 -4.36
C LEU A 223 6.06 -4.09 -4.11
N ASN A 224 5.02 -4.19 -4.94
CA ASN A 224 4.02 -5.25 -4.82
C ASN A 224 4.58 -6.65 -5.16
N ILE A 225 5.57 -6.75 -6.06
CA ILE A 225 6.33 -7.98 -6.30
C ILE A 225 7.05 -8.39 -5.02
N VAL A 226 7.77 -7.47 -4.36
CA VAL A 226 8.47 -7.76 -3.09
C VAL A 226 7.48 -8.23 -2.03
N VAL A 227 6.39 -7.47 -1.81
CA VAL A 227 5.37 -7.83 -0.81
C VAL A 227 4.76 -9.21 -1.08
N GLY A 228 4.58 -9.58 -2.35
CA GLY A 228 4.03 -10.86 -2.76
C GLY A 228 4.90 -12.07 -2.43
N VAL A 229 6.23 -11.93 -2.50
CA VAL A 229 7.15 -13.08 -2.33
C VAL A 229 8.06 -12.98 -1.11
N LEU A 230 8.15 -11.83 -0.42
CA LEU A 230 9.10 -11.64 0.68
C LEU A 230 8.94 -12.70 1.80
N ALA A 231 7.72 -12.99 2.20
CA ALA A 231 7.46 -13.97 3.26
C ALA A 231 7.78 -15.41 2.80
N LEU A 232 7.47 -15.78 1.54
CA LEU A 232 7.86 -17.05 0.94
C LEU A 232 9.39 -17.18 0.86
N TYR A 233 10.06 -16.13 0.37
CA TYR A 233 11.50 -16.13 0.25
C TYR A 233 12.21 -16.28 1.59
N LEU A 234 11.79 -15.52 2.60
CA LEU A 234 12.35 -15.64 3.96
C LEU A 234 12.09 -17.00 4.56
N LYS A 235 10.92 -17.60 4.31
CA LYS A 235 10.59 -18.97 4.75
C LYS A 235 11.47 -20.01 4.07
N ASP A 236 11.55 -20.01 2.74
CA ASP A 236 12.14 -21.13 1.99
C ASP A 236 13.66 -21.02 1.88
N VAL A 237 14.23 -19.80 1.90
CA VAL A 237 15.68 -19.56 1.78
C VAL A 237 16.36 -19.43 3.15
N TYR A 238 15.70 -18.76 4.11
CA TYR A 238 16.29 -18.48 5.43
C TYR A 238 15.62 -19.24 6.58
N ASN A 239 14.68 -20.14 6.29
CA ASN A 239 13.93 -20.90 7.30
C ASN A 239 13.25 -20.04 8.36
N VAL A 240 12.83 -18.82 7.98
CA VAL A 240 12.08 -17.93 8.84
C VAL A 240 10.69 -18.52 9.11
N THR A 241 10.28 -18.51 10.37
CA THR A 241 9.02 -19.10 10.82
C THR A 241 7.88 -18.08 10.93
N GLU A 242 6.67 -18.58 11.10
CA GLU A 242 5.47 -17.76 11.32
C GLU A 242 5.61 -16.85 12.57
N THR A 243 6.36 -17.28 13.57
CA THR A 243 6.58 -16.53 14.81
C THR A 243 7.67 -15.45 14.68
N THR A 244 8.51 -15.53 13.67
CA THR A 244 9.63 -14.59 13.47
C THR A 244 9.48 -13.67 12.26
N ILE A 245 8.61 -14.03 11.31
CA ILE A 245 8.41 -13.25 10.08
C ILE A 245 8.00 -11.79 10.36
N GLY A 246 7.25 -11.55 11.42
CA GLY A 246 6.78 -10.23 11.79
C GLY A 246 7.87 -9.23 12.15
N TYR A 247 9.08 -9.68 12.45
CA TYR A 247 10.21 -8.79 12.77
C TYR A 247 10.89 -8.18 11.54
N PHE A 248 10.63 -8.71 10.34
CA PHE A 248 11.20 -8.19 9.08
C PHE A 248 10.38 -7.04 8.50
N PHE A 249 9.07 -7.07 8.64
CA PHE A 249 8.17 -6.06 8.07
C PHE A 249 8.27 -4.67 8.69
N PRO A 250 8.56 -4.50 10.01
CA PRO A 250 8.79 -3.19 10.60
C PRO A 250 9.89 -2.37 9.92
N ILE A 251 10.85 -3.02 9.25
CA ILE A 251 11.90 -2.37 8.46
C ILE A 251 11.27 -1.40 7.44
N PHE A 252 10.22 -1.85 6.72
CA PHE A 252 9.52 -1.00 5.77
C PHE A 252 8.86 0.22 6.43
N GLY A 253 8.21 0.00 7.57
CA GLY A 253 7.52 1.07 8.29
C GLY A 253 8.51 2.04 8.94
N ILE A 254 9.49 1.55 9.69
CA ILE A 254 10.46 2.36 10.44
C ILE A 254 11.32 3.17 9.46
N VAL A 255 11.96 2.51 8.49
CA VAL A 255 12.80 3.20 7.50
C VAL A 255 11.96 4.17 6.67
N GLY A 256 10.74 3.77 6.27
CA GLY A 256 9.83 4.64 5.52
C GLY A 256 9.42 5.90 6.30
N VAL A 257 9.15 5.78 7.61
CA VAL A 257 8.86 6.93 8.48
C VAL A 257 10.10 7.80 8.65
N LEU A 258 11.25 7.22 9.00
CA LEU A 258 12.49 7.96 9.19
C LEU A 258 12.87 8.75 7.94
N MET A 259 12.75 8.16 6.75
CA MET A 259 13.03 8.83 5.49
C MET A 259 12.09 10.00 5.21
N ARG A 260 10.80 9.88 5.56
CA ARG A 260 9.80 10.92 5.31
C ARG A 260 9.84 12.08 6.31
N THR A 261 10.42 11.92 7.51
CA THR A 261 10.46 12.98 8.53
C THR A 261 11.38 14.12 8.15
N TYR A 262 12.61 13.84 7.77
CA TYR A 262 13.62 14.84 7.43
C TYR A 262 14.31 14.59 6.09
N PRO A 263 14.81 13.37 5.78
CA PRO A 263 15.62 13.14 4.59
C PRO A 263 14.92 13.50 3.27
N VAL A 264 13.65 13.13 3.07
CA VAL A 264 12.92 13.46 1.82
C VAL A 264 12.86 14.97 1.59
N GLY A 265 12.57 15.76 2.64
CA GLY A 265 12.57 17.22 2.56
C GLY A 265 13.95 17.77 2.21
N TRP A 266 14.99 17.24 2.85
CA TRP A 266 16.37 17.63 2.58
C TRP A 266 16.80 17.31 1.15
N PHE A 267 16.51 16.08 0.66
CA PHE A 267 16.79 15.69 -0.74
C PHE A 267 16.08 16.61 -1.73
N ASN A 268 14.80 16.90 -1.51
CA ASN A 268 14.03 17.79 -2.39
C ASN A 268 14.59 19.22 -2.39
N ALA A 269 15.01 19.75 -1.22
CA ALA A 269 15.55 21.10 -1.11
C ALA A 269 16.92 21.23 -1.81
N HIS A 270 17.79 20.21 -1.73
CA HIS A 270 19.15 20.29 -2.26
C HIS A 270 19.26 19.82 -3.73
N PHE A 271 18.52 18.78 -4.11
CA PHE A 271 18.65 18.16 -5.44
C PHE A 271 17.44 18.45 -6.35
N GLY A 272 16.31 18.89 -5.78
CA GLY A 272 15.06 19.03 -6.48
C GLY A 272 14.34 17.69 -6.68
N GLU A 273 13.07 17.74 -7.04
CA GLU A 273 12.19 16.58 -7.10
C GLU A 273 12.61 15.55 -8.16
N VAL A 274 13.08 16.00 -9.33
CA VAL A 274 13.53 15.11 -10.41
C VAL A 274 14.70 14.24 -9.95
N ARG A 275 15.74 14.83 -9.37
CA ARG A 275 16.89 14.08 -8.87
C ARG A 275 16.53 13.20 -7.68
N THR A 276 15.66 13.67 -6.79
CA THR A 276 15.15 12.89 -5.67
C THR A 276 14.44 11.63 -6.17
N MET A 277 13.58 11.76 -7.19
CA MET A 277 12.93 10.64 -7.86
C MET A 277 13.93 9.67 -8.49
N GLN A 278 14.96 10.18 -9.18
CA GLN A 278 16.03 9.37 -9.79
C GLN A 278 16.82 8.58 -8.75
N ILE A 279 17.23 9.22 -7.65
CA ILE A 279 17.95 8.58 -6.54
C ILE A 279 17.06 7.51 -5.90
N GLY A 280 15.76 7.80 -5.68
CA GLY A 280 14.80 6.84 -5.15
C GLY A 280 14.63 5.63 -6.05
N THR A 281 14.52 5.82 -7.36
CA THR A 281 14.40 4.74 -8.35
C THR A 281 15.68 3.89 -8.37
N LEU A 282 16.86 4.51 -8.33
CA LEU A 282 18.14 3.80 -8.29
C LEU A 282 18.30 2.99 -6.99
N SER A 283 17.96 3.56 -5.84
CA SER A 283 17.98 2.86 -4.55
C SER A 283 17.07 1.62 -4.57
N LEU A 284 15.85 1.77 -5.11
CA LEU A 284 14.90 0.66 -5.25
C LEU A 284 15.48 -0.43 -6.16
N MET A 285 16.02 -0.07 -7.32
CA MET A 285 16.62 -0.99 -8.27
C MET A 285 17.79 -1.77 -7.64
N LEU A 286 18.71 -1.06 -6.99
CA LEU A 286 19.88 -1.68 -6.35
C LEU A 286 19.45 -2.62 -5.21
N GLY A 287 18.52 -2.19 -4.35
CA GLY A 287 17.98 -3.04 -3.29
C GLY A 287 17.45 -4.36 -3.85
N LEU A 288 16.62 -4.29 -4.89
CA LEU A 288 16.02 -5.46 -5.52
C LEU A 288 17.07 -6.36 -6.19
N ALA A 289 18.03 -5.80 -6.92
CA ALA A 289 19.05 -6.56 -7.60
C ALA A 289 20.01 -7.28 -6.64
N LEU A 290 20.29 -6.68 -5.48
CA LEU A 290 21.22 -7.21 -4.48
C LEU A 290 20.58 -8.20 -3.51
N MET A 291 19.26 -8.13 -3.29
CA MET A 291 18.55 -9.00 -2.31
C MET A 291 18.80 -10.51 -2.49
N PRO A 292 18.81 -11.12 -3.69
CA PRO A 292 19.02 -12.56 -3.83
C PRO A 292 20.48 -12.99 -3.69
N LEU A 293 21.46 -12.08 -3.84
CA LEU A 293 22.89 -12.42 -3.89
C LEU A 293 23.44 -13.01 -2.58
N PRO A 294 23.08 -12.51 -1.37
CA PRO A 294 23.64 -13.03 -0.14
C PRO A 294 23.41 -14.55 0.06
N ALA A 295 22.22 -15.05 -0.28
CA ALA A 295 21.90 -16.46 -0.16
C ALA A 295 22.71 -17.36 -1.09
N ALA A 296 23.15 -16.82 -2.22
CA ALA A 296 23.99 -17.56 -3.20
C ALA A 296 25.48 -17.56 -2.83
N LEU A 297 25.95 -16.58 -2.05
CA LEU A 297 27.38 -16.31 -1.84
C LEU A 297 27.87 -16.57 -0.41
N LEU A 298 26.99 -16.56 0.58
CA LEU A 298 27.34 -16.54 2.00
C LEU A 298 26.65 -17.63 2.83
N PRO A 299 27.24 -18.04 3.95
CA PRO A 299 26.53 -18.89 4.94
C PRO A 299 25.26 -18.23 5.47
N PRO A 300 24.30 -19.01 6.02
CA PRO A 300 22.95 -18.51 6.32
C PRO A 300 22.86 -17.25 7.20
N VAL A 301 23.66 -17.17 8.27
CA VAL A 301 23.57 -16.03 9.20
C VAL A 301 24.09 -14.73 8.58
N PRO A 302 25.33 -14.64 8.04
CA PRO A 302 25.79 -13.43 7.36
C PRO A 302 24.97 -13.12 6.12
N ALA A 303 24.45 -14.13 5.41
CA ALA A 303 23.54 -13.92 4.29
C ALA A 303 22.26 -13.20 4.69
N LEU A 304 21.62 -13.62 5.80
CA LEU A 304 20.42 -12.98 6.30
C LEU A 304 20.67 -11.52 6.72
N VAL A 305 21.80 -11.25 7.40
CA VAL A 305 22.16 -9.87 7.82
C VAL A 305 22.32 -8.98 6.60
N LEU A 306 23.04 -9.45 5.57
CA LEU A 306 23.26 -8.68 4.34
C LEU A 306 21.97 -8.54 3.53
N PHE A 307 21.11 -9.57 3.49
CA PHE A 307 19.78 -9.49 2.91
C PHE A 307 18.94 -8.40 3.57
N VAL A 308 18.90 -8.35 4.90
CA VAL A 308 18.18 -7.32 5.65
C VAL A 308 18.71 -5.93 5.34
N LEU A 309 20.05 -5.78 5.21
CA LEU A 309 20.66 -4.51 4.81
C LEU A 309 20.19 -4.07 3.42
N PHE A 310 20.20 -4.97 2.43
CA PHE A 310 19.71 -4.66 1.09
C PHE A 310 18.19 -4.41 1.06
N LEU A 311 17.44 -5.13 1.89
CA LEU A 311 16.01 -4.91 2.05
C LEU A 311 15.69 -3.47 2.49
N THR A 312 16.56 -2.80 3.28
CA THR A 312 16.35 -1.40 3.69
C THR A 312 16.39 -0.41 2.52
N LEU A 313 17.07 -0.75 1.41
CA LEU A 313 17.11 0.11 0.22
C LEU A 313 15.72 0.23 -0.45
N VAL A 314 14.85 -0.76 -0.27
CA VAL A 314 13.50 -0.74 -0.83
C VAL A 314 12.65 0.38 -0.21
N PRO A 315 12.45 0.47 1.13
CA PRO A 315 11.72 1.57 1.74
C PRO A 315 12.42 2.93 1.58
N VAL A 316 13.76 2.99 1.52
CA VAL A 316 14.50 4.23 1.18
C VAL A 316 14.11 4.68 -0.22
N GLY A 317 14.21 3.78 -1.21
CA GLY A 317 13.88 4.08 -2.59
C GLY A 317 12.44 4.53 -2.77
N THR A 318 11.48 3.81 -2.18
CA THR A 318 10.06 4.14 -2.29
C THR A 318 9.68 5.43 -1.56
N ALA A 319 10.34 5.75 -0.44
CA ALA A 319 10.11 7.00 0.30
C ALA A 319 10.57 8.23 -0.49
N LEU A 320 11.61 8.12 -1.29
CA LEU A 320 12.09 9.20 -2.19
C LEU A 320 11.26 9.25 -3.48
N LEU A 321 11.01 8.08 -4.10
CA LEU A 321 10.36 7.97 -5.40
C LEU A 321 8.91 8.46 -5.39
N PHE A 322 8.06 7.97 -4.48
CA PHE A 322 6.61 8.19 -4.57
C PHE A 322 6.19 9.64 -4.30
N PRO A 323 6.66 10.32 -3.25
CA PRO A 323 6.31 11.71 -3.03
C PRO A 323 6.84 12.63 -4.14
N ALA A 324 8.09 12.44 -4.59
CA ALA A 324 8.69 13.23 -5.64
C ALA A 324 7.93 13.07 -6.97
N SER A 325 7.58 11.82 -7.35
CA SER A 325 6.77 11.55 -8.55
C SER A 325 5.39 12.21 -8.47
N THR A 326 4.70 12.09 -7.33
CA THR A 326 3.36 12.67 -7.14
C THR A 326 3.41 14.19 -7.21
N SER A 327 4.44 14.81 -6.62
CA SER A 327 4.65 16.26 -6.71
C SER A 327 4.92 16.71 -8.15
N LEU A 328 5.80 16.01 -8.88
CA LEU A 328 6.08 16.29 -10.29
C LEU A 328 4.84 16.17 -11.18
N VAL A 329 4.02 15.13 -10.97
CA VAL A 329 2.74 14.99 -11.68
C VAL A 329 1.84 16.19 -11.38
N SER A 330 1.74 16.63 -10.12
CA SER A 330 0.95 17.77 -9.73
C SER A 330 1.42 19.08 -10.37
N GLN A 331 2.72 19.26 -10.53
CA GLN A 331 3.30 20.47 -11.17
C GLN A 331 3.12 20.47 -12.69
N ARG A 332 3.07 19.29 -13.32
CA ARG A 332 2.97 19.12 -14.78
C ARG A 332 1.54 18.95 -15.29
N THR A 333 0.56 18.95 -14.39
CA THR A 333 -0.86 18.78 -14.71
C THR A 333 -1.61 20.06 -14.42
N ALA A 334 -2.48 20.47 -15.35
CA ALA A 334 -3.34 21.62 -15.15
C ALA A 334 -4.23 21.43 -13.90
N LYS A 335 -4.42 22.48 -13.10
CA LYS A 335 -5.22 22.43 -11.85
C LYS A 335 -6.61 21.82 -12.05
N ARG A 336 -7.22 22.09 -13.21
CA ARG A 336 -8.54 21.58 -13.59
C ARG A 336 -8.57 20.05 -13.78
N GLU A 337 -7.47 19.43 -14.20
CA GLU A 337 -7.36 18.00 -14.49
C GLU A 337 -6.65 17.20 -13.38
N LEU A 338 -6.06 17.89 -12.40
CA LEU A 338 -5.25 17.30 -11.36
C LEU A 338 -5.98 16.16 -10.62
N GLY A 339 -7.26 16.34 -10.26
CA GLY A 339 -8.05 15.32 -9.59
C GLY A 339 -8.25 14.07 -10.44
N LEU A 340 -8.45 14.22 -11.75
CA LEU A 340 -8.61 13.10 -12.69
C LEU A 340 -7.31 12.30 -12.84
N VAL A 341 -6.20 13.00 -13.02
CA VAL A 341 -4.87 12.39 -13.20
C VAL A 341 -4.43 11.67 -11.92
N MET A 342 -4.67 12.26 -10.74
CA MET A 342 -4.42 11.60 -9.45
C MET A 342 -5.32 10.38 -9.26
N GLY A 343 -6.59 10.45 -9.67
CA GLY A 343 -7.51 9.31 -9.66
C GLY A 343 -7.05 8.17 -10.57
N ALA A 344 -6.58 8.49 -11.77
CA ALA A 344 -5.99 7.52 -12.69
C ALA A 344 -4.73 6.87 -12.11
N GLN A 345 -3.83 7.66 -11.50
CA GLN A 345 -2.64 7.15 -10.80
C GLN A 345 -3.00 6.15 -9.69
N GLN A 346 -4.05 6.43 -8.90
CA GLN A 346 -4.52 5.52 -7.85
C GLN A 346 -5.13 4.23 -8.43
N THR A 347 -5.81 4.32 -9.58
CA THR A 347 -6.33 3.13 -10.28
C THR A 347 -5.19 2.23 -10.75
N PHE A 348 -4.15 2.79 -11.38
CA PHE A 348 -2.95 2.03 -11.76
C PHE A 348 -2.26 1.40 -10.54
N ARG A 349 -2.17 2.12 -9.41
CA ARG A 349 -1.67 1.55 -8.15
C ARG A 349 -2.48 0.34 -7.72
N GLY A 350 -3.82 0.41 -7.79
CA GLY A 350 -4.70 -0.74 -7.51
C GLY A 350 -4.42 -1.93 -8.41
N VAL A 351 -4.22 -1.70 -9.71
CA VAL A 351 -3.87 -2.75 -10.68
C VAL A 351 -2.52 -3.39 -10.34
N THR A 352 -1.51 -2.62 -9.95
CA THR A 352 -0.20 -3.20 -9.55
C THR A 352 -0.29 -4.07 -8.30
N SER A 353 -1.23 -3.78 -7.39
CA SER A 353 -1.48 -4.61 -6.19
C SER A 353 -2.13 -5.96 -6.52
N ILE A 354 -2.68 -6.11 -7.72
CA ILE A 354 -3.23 -7.36 -8.23
C ILE A 354 -2.15 -8.10 -9.03
N VAL A 355 -1.56 -7.43 -10.01
CA VAL A 355 -0.63 -8.06 -10.97
C VAL A 355 0.71 -8.40 -10.31
N GLY A 356 1.19 -7.56 -9.41
CA GLY A 356 2.49 -7.72 -8.74
C GLY A 356 2.61 -9.05 -7.99
N PRO A 357 1.77 -9.33 -6.98
CA PRO A 357 1.86 -10.58 -6.23
C PRO A 357 1.59 -11.82 -7.08
N VAL A 358 0.62 -11.77 -8.02
CA VAL A 358 0.33 -12.91 -8.92
C VAL A 358 1.53 -13.23 -9.80
N GLY A 359 2.07 -12.24 -10.50
CA GLY A 359 3.24 -12.44 -11.35
C GLY A 359 4.47 -12.88 -10.56
N ALA A 360 4.68 -12.28 -9.38
CA ALA A 360 5.80 -12.59 -8.52
C ALA A 360 5.80 -14.07 -8.05
N THR A 361 4.66 -14.58 -7.61
CA THR A 361 4.58 -15.97 -7.13
C THR A 361 4.60 -17.02 -8.24
N ILE A 362 4.10 -16.69 -9.44
CA ILE A 362 4.27 -17.53 -10.64
C ILE A 362 5.76 -17.63 -10.99
N VAL A 363 6.48 -16.52 -11.03
CA VAL A 363 7.93 -16.48 -11.29
C VAL A 363 8.69 -17.24 -10.20
N PHE A 364 8.33 -17.04 -8.92
CA PHE A 364 8.92 -17.69 -7.77
C PHE A 364 8.82 -19.21 -7.86
N ALA A 365 7.63 -19.74 -8.15
CA ALA A 365 7.37 -21.18 -8.21
C ALA A 365 8.03 -21.87 -9.42
N ASN A 366 8.20 -21.18 -10.56
CA ASN A 366 8.64 -21.83 -11.80
C ASN A 366 10.10 -21.52 -12.19
N LEU A 367 10.65 -20.37 -11.78
CA LEU A 367 11.97 -19.91 -12.21
C LEU A 367 12.99 -19.81 -11.08
N GLY A 368 12.53 -19.93 -9.83
CA GLY A 368 13.38 -19.93 -8.63
C GLY A 368 13.16 -18.75 -7.71
N HIS A 369 13.52 -18.93 -6.45
CA HIS A 369 13.13 -18.06 -5.32
C HIS A 369 13.66 -16.62 -5.41
N GLY A 370 14.88 -16.44 -5.96
CA GLY A 370 15.48 -15.10 -6.12
C GLY A 370 15.05 -14.34 -7.39
N VAL A 371 14.49 -15.04 -8.38
CA VAL A 371 14.20 -14.48 -9.72
C VAL A 371 13.15 -13.36 -9.67
N PRO A 372 12.10 -13.39 -8.84
CA PRO A 372 11.15 -12.28 -8.77
C PRO A 372 11.79 -10.92 -8.43
N PHE A 373 12.81 -10.92 -7.55
CA PHE A 373 13.53 -9.69 -7.21
C PHE A 373 14.34 -9.17 -8.39
N LEU A 374 14.99 -10.06 -9.17
CA LEU A 374 15.73 -9.68 -10.38
C LEU A 374 14.80 -9.17 -11.48
N VAL A 375 13.63 -9.80 -11.65
CA VAL A 375 12.59 -9.31 -12.58
C VAL A 375 12.12 -7.91 -12.16
N ALA A 376 11.84 -7.71 -10.88
CA ALA A 376 11.47 -6.40 -10.36
C ALA A 376 12.59 -5.37 -10.58
N ALA A 377 13.85 -5.73 -10.34
CA ALA A 377 15.00 -4.87 -10.59
C ALA A 377 15.11 -4.49 -12.07
N ALA A 378 14.92 -5.45 -12.99
CA ALA A 378 14.94 -5.20 -14.43
C ALA A 378 13.80 -4.26 -14.88
N ILE A 379 12.60 -4.44 -14.32
CA ILE A 379 11.48 -3.54 -14.59
C ILE A 379 11.78 -2.12 -14.05
N VAL A 380 12.35 -2.01 -12.84
CA VAL A 380 12.73 -0.71 -12.26
C VAL A 380 13.90 -0.07 -13.01
N LEU A 381 14.80 -0.85 -13.62
CA LEU A 381 15.85 -0.33 -14.51
C LEU A 381 15.23 0.44 -15.68
N VAL A 382 14.16 -0.06 -16.29
CA VAL A 382 13.45 0.67 -17.35
C VAL A 382 12.91 2.00 -16.81
N ALA A 383 12.31 2.01 -15.60
CA ALA A 383 11.87 3.25 -14.97
C ALA A 383 13.04 4.19 -14.65
N ALA A 384 14.19 3.67 -14.23
CA ALA A 384 15.40 4.46 -13.98
C ALA A 384 15.92 5.11 -15.27
N LEU A 385 15.92 4.40 -16.40
CA LEU A 385 16.29 4.93 -17.71
C LEU A 385 15.31 6.01 -18.19
N LEU A 386 14.01 5.83 -17.95
CA LEU A 386 13.01 6.86 -18.22
C LEU A 386 13.22 8.07 -17.30
N ALA A 387 13.46 7.86 -16.01
CA ALA A 387 13.74 8.91 -15.05
C ALA A 387 15.02 9.69 -15.37
N ALA A 388 16.07 9.02 -15.90
CA ALA A 388 17.31 9.68 -16.31
C ALA A 388 17.11 10.67 -17.47
N ARG A 389 16.08 10.48 -18.28
CA ARG A 389 15.71 11.40 -19.38
C ARG A 389 14.90 12.61 -18.90
N GLU A 390 14.43 12.59 -17.65
CA GLU A 390 13.69 13.72 -17.06
C GLU A 390 14.67 14.86 -16.74
N THR A 391 14.41 16.02 -17.34
CA THR A 391 15.10 17.26 -17.04
C THR A 391 14.26 18.09 -16.05
N ARG A 392 14.84 19.10 -15.44
CA ARG A 392 14.06 20.10 -14.66
C ARG A 392 12.95 20.62 -15.56
N ALA A 393 11.71 20.32 -15.21
CA ALA A 393 10.57 20.84 -15.96
C ALA A 393 10.47 22.34 -15.73
N GLU A 394 10.31 23.09 -16.78
CA GLU A 394 9.73 24.44 -16.68
C GLU A 394 8.28 24.27 -16.17
N PRO A 395 7.88 24.99 -15.13
CA PRO A 395 6.49 24.95 -14.66
C PRO A 395 5.57 25.39 -15.81
N VAL A 396 4.44 24.70 -15.93
CA VAL A 396 3.37 25.12 -16.87
C VAL A 396 3.01 26.57 -16.52
N PRO A 397 3.02 27.49 -17.48
CA PRO A 397 2.62 28.88 -17.22
C PRO A 397 1.23 28.91 -16.58
N ALA A 398 1.04 29.73 -15.55
CA ALA A 398 -0.20 29.86 -14.79
C ALA A 398 -1.41 30.42 -15.60
N SER A 399 -1.26 30.57 -16.91
CA SER A 399 -2.22 31.17 -17.86
C SER A 399 -2.74 30.17 -18.89
N LEU A 400 -3.30 29.04 -18.45
CA LEU A 400 -4.20 28.21 -19.28
C LEU A 400 -5.33 27.63 -18.44
#